data_4495a943b2810bb51afc6b020ad2df12
#
_entry.id   4495a943b2810bb51afc6b020ad2df12
#
_cell.length_a   1.000
_cell.length_b   1.000
_cell.length_c   1.000
_cell.angle_alpha   90.00
_cell.angle_beta   90.00
_cell.angle_gamma   90.00
#
_symmetry.space_group_name_H-M   'P 1'
#
loop_
_entity.id
_entity.type
_entity.pdbx_description
1 polymer ?
#
loop_
_entity_poly.entity_id
_entity_poly.type
_entity_poly.pdbx_seq_one_letter_code
_entity_poly.pdbx_strand_id
1 'polypeptide(L)'
;MGIENNLQLQTRRNDIVKGGHAITENRAKLLPQINAVVSMSDNFNPPVSVTDGSAYGNPYNVTKTLQYNASAGLQLQMPLYNQTLLTALDITKMMDRINRLSYDKARNDLITQIAQMYYLAQSTAEQIAIIKANIGRMEELKGITDAFFDNGMSMAVDVKRVSINLENLKVQRDNAEAMLTQQINMLKYVIDYPADKAIALTPVDAASVEAVELTGLYESLPELQLLQKQGELSEKQQKMIQQGYLPSLTLTGNFTYSAFTDKFSNWFHSGPSNHWYNSSGLGITLRVPVFDGLEKRSKIRKAKLDVENARLAYDDALKGLRTQYLNATNDLMNSRRNFTKQLDNYRLAEEVYAVTSDRYREGVASMTEVLQDEMQMSEAQNNYVTAHYSYRVTALSLLKLTGQLDSLLK
;
A
#
# COMPACT_ATOMS: atom_id res chain seq x y z
N MET A 1 10.16 -6.97 13.43
CA MET A 1 10.77 -7.68 12.29
C MET A 1 9.90 -7.62 11.04
N GLY A 2 8.73 -8.22 10.95
CA GLY A 2 7.96 -8.26 9.70
C GLY A 2 7.54 -6.89 9.15
N ILE A 3 7.25 -5.92 10.01
CA ILE A 3 6.90 -4.54 9.60
C ILE A 3 8.12 -3.76 9.11
N GLU A 4 9.29 -4.01 9.66
CA GLU A 4 10.52 -3.29 9.33
C GLU A 4 11.15 -3.77 8.02
N ASN A 5 11.05 -5.06 7.75
CA ASN A 5 11.73 -5.71 6.63
C ASN A 5 10.86 -5.80 5.36
N ASN A 6 9.52 -5.71 5.49
CA ASN A 6 8.62 -5.88 4.35
C ASN A 6 8.93 -4.90 3.20
N LEU A 7 9.23 -5.42 2.02
CA LEU A 7 9.65 -4.64 0.84
C LEU A 7 8.56 -3.67 0.35
N GLN A 8 7.29 -4.02 0.51
CA GLN A 8 6.20 -3.12 0.12
C GLN A 8 6.12 -1.90 1.04
N LEU A 9 6.32 -2.08 2.36
CA LEU A 9 6.40 -0.95 3.30
C LEU A 9 7.66 -0.11 3.08
N GLN A 10 8.78 -0.72 2.72
CA GLN A 10 10.00 0.03 2.34
C GLN A 10 9.74 0.90 1.10
N THR A 11 9.02 0.39 0.11
CA THR A 11 8.60 1.19 -1.05
C THR A 11 7.76 2.39 -0.63
N ARG A 12 6.77 2.22 0.26
CA ARG A 12 5.96 3.32 0.80
C ARG A 12 6.79 4.32 1.61
N ARG A 13 7.78 3.84 2.36
CA ARG A 13 8.74 4.71 3.08
C ARG A 13 9.57 5.54 2.10
N ASN A 14 10.01 4.95 0.99
CA ASN A 14 10.70 5.68 -0.07
C ASN A 14 9.82 6.76 -0.70
N ASP A 15 8.49 6.53 -0.82
CA ASP A 15 7.55 7.54 -1.33
C ASP A 15 7.46 8.76 -0.38
N ILE A 16 7.58 8.56 0.94
CA ILE A 16 7.68 9.67 1.91
C ILE A 16 8.98 10.45 1.68
N VAL A 17 10.11 9.76 1.50
CA VAL A 17 11.41 10.43 1.22
C VAL A 17 11.34 11.22 -0.08
N LYS A 18 10.76 10.63 -1.15
CA LYS A 18 10.50 11.33 -2.42
C LYS A 18 9.62 12.56 -2.23
N GLY A 19 8.60 12.49 -1.36
CA GLY A 19 7.76 13.63 -0.99
C GLY A 19 8.56 14.79 -0.43
N GLY A 20 9.53 14.50 0.47
CA GLY A 20 10.46 15.49 1.01
C GLY A 20 11.33 16.15 -0.07
N HIS A 21 11.86 15.36 -1.01
CA HIS A 21 12.62 15.89 -2.15
C HIS A 21 11.73 16.71 -3.11
N ALA A 22 10.49 16.31 -3.35
CA ALA A 22 9.54 17.07 -4.15
C ALA A 22 9.20 18.43 -3.54
N ILE A 23 9.13 18.54 -2.21
CA ILE A 23 8.98 19.82 -1.50
C ILE A 23 10.20 20.72 -1.77
N THR A 24 11.41 20.17 -1.68
CA THR A 24 12.66 20.90 -1.95
C THR A 24 12.73 21.34 -3.41
N GLU A 25 12.38 20.46 -4.35
CA GLU A 25 12.30 20.78 -5.78
C GLU A 25 11.33 21.94 -6.08
N ASN A 26 10.10 21.88 -5.53
CA ASN A 26 9.13 22.96 -5.75
C ASN A 26 9.53 24.26 -5.04
N ARG A 27 10.24 24.20 -3.91
CA ARG A 27 10.83 25.36 -3.27
C ARG A 27 11.94 25.98 -4.13
N ALA A 28 12.75 25.14 -4.79
CA ALA A 28 13.81 25.61 -5.68
C ALA A 28 13.27 26.43 -6.88
N LYS A 29 12.03 26.16 -7.34
CA LYS A 29 11.39 26.95 -8.41
C LYS A 29 11.09 28.42 -8.00
N LEU A 30 11.16 28.73 -6.70
CA LEU A 30 11.03 30.09 -6.17
C LEU A 30 12.39 30.80 -6.05
N LEU A 31 13.50 30.09 -6.22
CA LEU A 31 14.85 30.63 -6.14
C LEU A 31 15.33 31.13 -7.51
N PRO A 32 16.38 31.98 -7.54
CA PRO A 32 17.00 32.38 -8.79
C PRO A 32 17.51 31.17 -9.58
N GLN A 33 17.15 31.10 -10.85
CA GLN A 33 17.65 30.12 -11.80
C GLN A 33 18.62 30.82 -12.74
N ILE A 34 19.84 30.32 -12.84
CA ILE A 34 20.90 30.85 -13.69
C ILE A 34 21.26 29.76 -14.71
N ASN A 35 21.09 30.10 -16.00
CA ASN A 35 21.40 29.22 -17.10
C ASN A 35 22.52 29.84 -17.94
N ALA A 36 23.51 29.06 -18.33
CA ALA A 36 24.44 29.42 -19.37
C ALA A 36 23.83 29.05 -20.73
N VAL A 37 23.81 30.02 -21.64
CA VAL A 37 23.28 29.80 -22.99
C VAL A 37 24.37 30.16 -23.99
N VAL A 38 24.67 29.24 -24.89
CA VAL A 38 25.57 29.47 -26.04
C VAL A 38 24.74 29.20 -27.29
N SER A 39 24.74 30.15 -28.20
CA SER A 39 24.08 29.99 -29.48
C SER A 39 24.94 30.45 -30.62
N MET A 40 24.77 29.79 -31.75
CA MET A 40 25.38 30.17 -33.02
C MET A 40 24.32 30.06 -34.11
N SER A 41 24.19 31.08 -34.91
CA SER A 41 23.19 31.10 -35.99
C SER A 41 23.83 31.59 -37.31
N ASP A 42 23.39 31.00 -38.40
CA ASP A 42 23.63 31.40 -39.75
C ASP A 42 22.31 31.94 -40.34
N ASN A 43 22.23 33.20 -40.62
CA ASN A 43 21.05 33.84 -41.20
C ASN A 43 21.20 33.92 -42.71
N PHE A 44 20.75 32.94 -43.47
CA PHE A 44 20.81 32.90 -44.93
C PHE A 44 20.19 34.14 -45.59
N ASN A 45 19.19 34.75 -44.93
CA ASN A 45 18.65 36.04 -45.32
C ASN A 45 18.60 36.97 -44.09
N PRO A 46 19.71 37.69 -43.79
CA PRO A 46 19.80 38.53 -42.61
C PRO A 46 18.72 39.59 -42.54
N PRO A 47 18.11 39.81 -41.36
CA PRO A 47 17.08 40.84 -41.21
C PRO A 47 17.64 42.26 -41.48
N VAL A 48 16.79 43.08 -42.05
CA VAL A 48 17.11 44.50 -42.38
C VAL A 48 16.46 45.37 -41.32
N SER A 49 17.23 46.28 -40.73
CA SER A 49 16.74 47.35 -39.85
C SER A 49 16.62 48.65 -40.66
N VAL A 50 15.44 49.25 -40.64
CA VAL A 50 15.16 50.52 -41.28
C VAL A 50 14.97 51.56 -40.17
N THR A 51 15.82 52.58 -40.17
CA THR A 51 15.76 53.69 -39.22
C THR A 51 15.61 55.00 -39.95
N ASP A 52 15.22 56.10 -39.27
CA ASP A 52 15.18 57.42 -39.79
C ASP A 52 16.56 57.83 -40.28
N GLY A 53 16.68 58.19 -41.54
CA GLY A 53 17.91 58.62 -42.21
C GLY A 53 18.02 60.12 -42.39
N SER A 54 17.10 60.88 -41.86
CA SER A 54 17.05 62.35 -42.06
C SER A 54 18.34 63.07 -41.62
N ALA A 55 19.00 62.54 -40.56
CA ALA A 55 20.30 63.06 -40.10
C ALA A 55 21.42 62.89 -41.15
N TYR A 56 21.25 62.07 -42.19
CA TYR A 56 22.22 61.73 -43.23
C TYR A 56 21.72 62.22 -44.63
N GLY A 57 20.64 63.03 -44.65
CA GLY A 57 20.08 63.53 -45.90
C GLY A 57 19.24 62.54 -46.71
N ASN A 58 18.95 61.40 -46.18
CA ASN A 58 18.10 60.32 -46.76
C ASN A 58 16.87 60.10 -45.92
N PRO A 59 15.70 59.75 -46.50
CA PRO A 59 14.48 59.49 -45.72
C PRO A 59 14.60 58.26 -44.86
N TYR A 60 15.44 57.29 -45.22
CA TYR A 60 15.62 56.07 -44.50
C TYR A 60 17.10 55.62 -44.47
N ASN A 61 17.57 55.19 -43.33
CA ASN A 61 18.84 54.48 -43.20
C ASN A 61 18.56 52.98 -43.10
N VAL A 62 19.07 52.17 -44.04
CA VAL A 62 18.85 50.75 -44.16
C VAL A 62 20.13 50.03 -43.78
N THR A 63 20.10 49.32 -42.63
CA THR A 63 21.24 48.51 -42.18
C THR A 63 20.86 47.04 -42.22
N LYS A 64 21.75 46.20 -42.75
CA LYS A 64 21.59 44.74 -42.78
C LYS A 64 22.43 44.14 -41.68
N THR A 65 21.87 43.26 -40.88
CA THR A 65 22.64 42.49 -39.89
C THR A 65 23.63 41.53 -40.61
N LEU A 66 24.72 41.18 -39.94
CA LEU A 66 25.69 40.23 -40.48
C LEU A 66 25.12 38.79 -40.48
N GLN A 67 25.60 37.98 -41.42
CA GLN A 67 25.07 36.63 -41.66
C GLN A 67 25.25 35.72 -40.46
N TYR A 68 26.45 35.67 -39.87
CA TYR A 68 26.77 34.80 -38.77
C TYR A 68 26.68 35.55 -37.44
N ASN A 69 26.00 34.95 -36.49
CA ASN A 69 25.87 35.46 -35.12
C ASN A 69 26.24 34.33 -34.12
N ALA A 70 27.13 34.65 -33.19
CA ALA A 70 27.40 33.81 -32.03
C ALA A 70 27.13 34.61 -30.77
N SER A 71 26.57 33.94 -29.76
CA SER A 71 26.43 34.53 -28.46
C SER A 71 26.69 33.49 -27.36
N ALA A 72 27.31 33.95 -26.27
CA ALA A 72 27.52 33.17 -25.07
C ALA A 72 27.19 34.06 -23.86
N GLY A 73 26.39 33.55 -22.93
CA GLY A 73 25.98 34.38 -21.80
C GLY A 73 25.30 33.63 -20.70
N LEU A 74 24.94 34.39 -19.67
CA LEU A 74 24.19 33.93 -18.51
C LEU A 74 22.81 34.56 -18.50
N GLN A 75 21.79 33.78 -18.23
CA GLN A 75 20.42 34.23 -18.06
C GLN A 75 19.95 33.91 -16.64
N LEU A 76 19.51 34.92 -15.92
CA LEU A 76 18.89 34.84 -14.61
C LEU A 76 17.36 34.96 -14.77
N GLN A 77 16.64 34.06 -14.14
CA GLN A 77 15.19 34.16 -13.99
C GLN A 77 14.79 33.82 -12.56
N MET A 78 13.99 34.68 -11.91
CA MET A 78 13.51 34.48 -10.55
C MET A 78 12.06 35.01 -10.45
N PRO A 79 11.08 34.17 -10.07
CA PRO A 79 9.75 34.64 -9.74
C PRO A 79 9.78 35.44 -8.43
N LEU A 80 9.45 36.72 -8.49
CA LEU A 80 9.31 37.56 -7.30
C LEU A 80 7.93 37.38 -6.64
N TYR A 81 6.90 37.22 -7.48
CA TYR A 81 5.56 36.89 -7.04
C TYR A 81 4.87 35.98 -8.04
N ASN A 82 4.43 34.83 -7.61
CA ASN A 82 3.60 33.90 -8.38
C ASN A 82 2.78 33.04 -7.42
N GLN A 83 1.51 33.40 -7.27
CA GLN A 83 0.62 32.73 -6.31
C GLN A 83 0.35 31.25 -6.67
N THR A 84 0.39 30.90 -7.97
CA THR A 84 0.22 29.49 -8.38
C THR A 84 1.41 28.63 -7.94
N LEU A 85 2.65 29.16 -7.98
CA LEU A 85 3.82 28.46 -7.49
C LEU A 85 3.80 28.28 -5.97
N LEU A 86 3.35 29.28 -5.21
CA LEU A 86 3.21 29.20 -3.76
C LEU A 86 2.17 28.13 -3.38
N THR A 87 1.05 28.10 -4.09
CA THR A 87 0.02 27.07 -3.85
C THR A 87 0.47 25.68 -4.32
N ALA A 88 1.27 25.58 -5.40
CA ALA A 88 1.88 24.32 -5.83
C ALA A 88 2.82 23.76 -4.75
N LEU A 89 3.59 24.60 -4.06
CA LEU A 89 4.40 24.17 -2.90
C LEU A 89 3.53 23.64 -1.76
N ASP A 90 2.40 24.28 -1.45
CA ASP A 90 1.47 23.80 -0.42
C ASP A 90 0.78 22.51 -0.82
N ILE A 91 0.45 22.32 -2.11
CA ILE A 91 -0.04 21.05 -2.66
C ILE A 91 1.00 19.95 -2.45
N THR A 92 2.27 20.22 -2.75
CA THR A 92 3.35 19.23 -2.57
C THR A 92 3.52 18.83 -1.10
N LYS A 93 3.43 19.78 -0.16
CA LYS A 93 3.44 19.46 1.28
C LYS A 93 2.23 18.61 1.70
N MET A 94 1.08 18.82 1.08
CA MET A 94 -0.10 18.00 1.33
C MET A 94 0.06 16.59 0.77
N MET A 95 0.66 16.44 -0.41
CA MET A 95 0.99 15.13 -0.98
C MET A 95 1.96 14.34 -0.10
N ASP A 96 2.94 14.98 0.56
CA ASP A 96 3.80 14.32 1.55
C ASP A 96 2.98 13.78 2.73
N ARG A 97 2.00 14.54 3.24
CA ARG A 97 1.08 14.07 4.28
C ARG A 97 0.23 12.88 3.82
N ILE A 98 -0.26 12.92 2.58
CA ILE A 98 -1.00 11.81 1.95
C ILE A 98 -0.11 10.57 1.85
N ASN A 99 1.17 10.71 1.48
CA ASN A 99 2.11 9.60 1.44
C ASN A 99 2.32 8.96 2.82
N ARG A 100 2.39 9.76 3.89
CA ARG A 100 2.48 9.27 5.28
C ARG A 100 1.24 8.48 5.69
N LEU A 101 0.04 9.02 5.43
CA LEU A 101 -1.21 8.31 5.71
C LEU A 101 -1.35 7.03 4.87
N SER A 102 -0.84 7.04 3.63
CA SER A 102 -0.80 5.84 2.78
C SER A 102 0.14 4.78 3.33
N TYR A 103 1.27 5.19 3.93
CA TYR A 103 2.16 4.29 4.65
C TYR A 103 1.46 3.70 5.89
N ASP A 104 0.79 4.52 6.71
CA ASP A 104 0.09 4.06 7.90
C ASP A 104 -1.03 3.07 7.55
N LYS A 105 -1.80 3.37 6.48
CA LYS A 105 -2.80 2.43 5.95
C LYS A 105 -2.16 1.11 5.53
N ALA A 106 -1.09 1.15 4.72
CA ALA A 106 -0.41 -0.04 4.25
C ALA A 106 0.20 -0.86 5.41
N ARG A 107 0.71 -0.19 6.46
CA ARG A 107 1.18 -0.82 7.70
C ARG A 107 0.05 -1.59 8.40
N ASN A 108 -1.11 -0.97 8.56
CA ASN A 108 -2.27 -1.60 9.18
C ASN A 108 -2.79 -2.79 8.36
N ASP A 109 -2.80 -2.68 7.04
CA ASP A 109 -3.17 -3.77 6.14
C ASP A 109 -2.18 -4.94 6.25
N LEU A 110 -0.87 -4.66 6.33
CA LEU A 110 0.17 -5.67 6.51
C LEU A 110 0.06 -6.36 7.87
N ILE A 111 -0.17 -5.63 8.98
CA ILE A 111 -0.38 -6.21 10.32
C ILE A 111 -1.55 -7.19 10.27
N THR A 112 -2.66 -6.78 9.66
CA THR A 112 -3.84 -7.61 9.50
C THR A 112 -3.54 -8.88 8.70
N GLN A 113 -2.82 -8.74 7.58
CA GLN A 113 -2.43 -9.87 6.73
C GLN A 113 -1.51 -10.86 7.47
N ILE A 114 -0.49 -10.37 8.17
CA ILE A 114 0.43 -11.21 8.96
C ILE A 114 -0.35 -11.94 10.05
N ALA A 115 -1.22 -11.25 10.80
CA ALA A 115 -2.02 -11.84 11.85
C ALA A 115 -2.96 -12.94 11.32
N GLN A 116 -3.64 -12.72 10.19
CA GLN A 116 -4.49 -13.72 9.55
C GLN A 116 -3.70 -14.97 9.14
N MET A 117 -2.54 -14.79 8.51
CA MET A 117 -1.68 -15.91 8.10
C MET A 117 -1.12 -16.67 9.31
N TYR A 118 -0.75 -15.94 10.36
CA TYR A 118 -0.25 -16.53 11.58
C TYR A 118 -1.34 -17.36 12.29
N TYR A 119 -2.55 -16.83 12.40
CA TYR A 119 -3.70 -17.54 12.98
C TYR A 119 -4.08 -18.78 12.16
N LEU A 120 -3.98 -18.71 10.83
CA LEU A 120 -4.23 -19.85 9.95
C LEU A 120 -3.19 -20.95 10.18
N ALA A 121 -1.91 -20.58 10.25
CA ALA A 121 -0.83 -21.55 10.52
C ALA A 121 -0.96 -22.19 11.92
N GLN A 122 -1.33 -21.39 12.94
CA GLN A 122 -1.60 -21.93 14.28
C GLN A 122 -2.78 -22.91 14.30
N SER A 123 -3.88 -22.57 13.58
CA SER A 123 -5.05 -23.45 13.45
C SER A 123 -4.70 -24.78 12.77
N THR A 124 -3.87 -24.74 11.71
CA THR A 124 -3.39 -25.96 11.04
C THR A 124 -2.46 -26.78 11.95
N ALA A 125 -1.61 -26.12 12.74
CA ALA A 125 -0.75 -26.80 13.71
C ALA A 125 -1.58 -27.47 14.85
N GLU A 126 -2.65 -26.82 15.32
CA GLU A 126 -3.61 -27.38 16.27
C GLU A 126 -4.32 -28.61 15.68
N GLN A 127 -4.77 -28.53 14.43
CA GLN A 127 -5.37 -29.66 13.70
C GLN A 127 -4.40 -30.83 13.57
N ILE A 128 -3.12 -30.60 13.26
CA ILE A 128 -2.10 -31.64 13.20
C ILE A 128 -1.91 -32.34 14.58
N ALA A 129 -1.92 -31.55 15.66
CA ALA A 129 -1.80 -32.10 17.01
C ALA A 129 -3.01 -33.02 17.34
N ILE A 130 -4.21 -32.61 16.97
CA ILE A 130 -5.43 -33.42 17.14
C ILE A 130 -5.36 -34.68 16.30
N ILE A 131 -5.00 -34.62 15.03
CA ILE A 131 -4.86 -35.78 14.14
C ILE A 131 -3.81 -36.79 14.72
N LYS A 132 -2.68 -36.27 15.21
CA LYS A 132 -1.65 -37.13 15.85
C LYS A 132 -2.19 -37.85 17.09
N ALA A 133 -2.99 -37.17 17.92
CA ALA A 133 -3.66 -37.79 19.05
C ALA A 133 -4.67 -38.87 18.60
N ASN A 134 -5.43 -38.62 17.54
CA ASN A 134 -6.36 -39.59 16.96
C ASN A 134 -5.62 -40.80 16.37
N ILE A 135 -4.48 -40.62 15.71
CA ILE A 135 -3.63 -41.70 15.22
C ILE A 135 -3.19 -42.59 16.39
N GLY A 136 -2.71 -41.99 17.49
CA GLY A 136 -2.31 -42.75 18.67
C GLY A 136 -3.46 -43.60 19.25
N ARG A 137 -4.66 -43.02 19.38
CA ARG A 137 -5.86 -43.76 19.83
C ARG A 137 -6.25 -44.88 18.87
N MET A 138 -6.15 -44.65 17.58
CA MET A 138 -6.47 -45.64 16.55
C MET A 138 -5.43 -46.78 16.49
N GLU A 139 -4.15 -46.51 16.75
CA GLU A 139 -3.10 -47.53 16.88
C GLU A 139 -3.33 -48.42 18.08
N GLU A 140 -3.73 -47.85 19.22
CA GLU A 140 -4.12 -48.61 20.41
C GLU A 140 -5.35 -49.50 20.13
N LEU A 141 -6.41 -48.90 19.51
CA LEU A 141 -7.61 -49.66 19.13
C LEU A 141 -7.28 -50.81 18.18
N LYS A 142 -6.37 -50.60 17.23
CA LYS A 142 -5.90 -51.65 16.31
C LYS A 142 -5.24 -52.78 17.07
N GLY A 143 -4.35 -52.48 18.03
CA GLY A 143 -3.71 -53.53 18.86
C GLY A 143 -4.72 -54.38 19.63
N ILE A 144 -5.76 -53.77 20.20
CA ILE A 144 -6.85 -54.49 20.89
C ILE A 144 -7.64 -55.34 19.91
N THR A 145 -7.97 -54.82 18.73
CA THR A 145 -8.74 -55.54 17.71
C THR A 145 -7.97 -56.74 17.13
N ASP A 146 -6.67 -56.57 16.90
CA ASP A 146 -5.78 -57.65 16.47
C ASP A 146 -5.75 -58.77 17.51
N ALA A 147 -5.58 -58.45 18.81
CA ALA A 147 -5.60 -59.42 19.91
C ALA A 147 -6.97 -60.13 20.02
N PHE A 148 -8.08 -59.44 19.82
CA PHE A 148 -9.41 -60.05 19.81
C PHE A 148 -9.59 -60.97 18.63
N PHE A 149 -9.07 -60.63 17.44
CA PHE A 149 -9.11 -61.50 16.27
C PHE A 149 -8.32 -62.80 16.47
N ASP A 150 -7.11 -62.70 17.01
CA ASP A 150 -6.25 -63.85 17.31
C ASP A 150 -6.90 -64.82 18.32
N ASN A 151 -7.75 -64.30 19.21
CA ASN A 151 -8.50 -65.09 20.18
C ASN A 151 -9.92 -65.50 19.69
N GLY A 152 -10.27 -65.20 18.42
CA GLY A 152 -11.56 -65.58 17.83
C GLY A 152 -12.74 -64.70 18.32
N MET A 153 -12.50 -63.55 18.99
CA MET A 153 -13.52 -62.67 19.56
C MET A 153 -13.89 -61.51 18.60
N SER A 154 -13.13 -61.27 17.51
CA SER A 154 -13.40 -60.24 16.50
C SER A 154 -13.32 -60.85 15.10
N MET A 155 -13.96 -60.17 14.12
CA MET A 155 -13.95 -60.57 12.71
C MET A 155 -12.78 -59.93 11.94
N ALA A 156 -12.24 -60.65 10.94
CA ALA A 156 -11.19 -60.13 10.07
C ALA A 156 -11.59 -58.80 9.37
N VAL A 157 -12.87 -58.54 9.15
CA VAL A 157 -13.38 -57.29 8.57
C VAL A 157 -13.19 -56.10 9.53
N ASP A 158 -13.24 -56.32 10.83
CA ASP A 158 -13.05 -55.25 11.84
C ASP A 158 -11.60 -54.79 11.90
N VAL A 159 -10.64 -55.74 11.86
CA VAL A 159 -9.21 -55.42 11.72
C VAL A 159 -8.93 -54.57 10.45
N LYS A 160 -9.56 -54.94 9.34
CA LYS A 160 -9.42 -54.17 8.09
C LYS A 160 -10.02 -52.75 8.17
N ARG A 161 -11.18 -52.60 8.82
CA ARG A 161 -11.83 -51.30 9.03
C ARG A 161 -10.95 -50.36 9.85
N VAL A 162 -10.41 -50.83 10.98
CA VAL A 162 -9.49 -50.04 11.81
C VAL A 162 -8.22 -49.68 11.05
N SER A 163 -7.66 -50.62 10.28
CA SER A 163 -6.47 -50.37 9.48
C SER A 163 -6.71 -49.29 8.39
N ILE A 164 -7.87 -49.33 7.71
CA ILE A 164 -8.25 -48.30 6.72
C ILE A 164 -8.38 -46.92 7.37
N ASN A 165 -9.05 -46.83 8.53
CA ASN A 165 -9.18 -45.56 9.25
C ASN A 165 -7.84 -45.02 9.72
N LEU A 166 -6.95 -45.86 10.24
CA LEU A 166 -5.60 -45.49 10.65
C LEU A 166 -4.80 -44.91 9.46
N GLU A 167 -4.84 -45.58 8.30
CA GLU A 167 -4.14 -45.07 7.11
C GLU A 167 -4.78 -43.76 6.59
N ASN A 168 -6.10 -43.59 6.64
CA ASN A 168 -6.76 -42.34 6.32
C ASN A 168 -6.32 -41.18 7.23
N LEU A 169 -6.20 -41.41 8.54
CA LEU A 169 -5.70 -40.43 9.49
C LEU A 169 -4.24 -40.05 9.22
N LYS A 170 -3.37 -41.01 8.86
CA LYS A 170 -1.99 -40.74 8.44
C LYS A 170 -1.92 -39.87 7.19
N VAL A 171 -2.74 -40.18 6.17
CA VAL A 171 -2.84 -39.34 4.95
C VAL A 171 -3.34 -37.93 5.28
N GLN A 172 -4.33 -37.78 6.17
CA GLN A 172 -4.80 -36.46 6.62
C GLN A 172 -3.70 -35.68 7.34
N ARG A 173 -2.91 -36.33 8.22
CA ARG A 173 -1.75 -35.71 8.86
C ARG A 173 -0.74 -35.21 7.85
N ASP A 174 -0.36 -36.04 6.89
CA ASP A 174 0.66 -35.70 5.88
C ASP A 174 0.20 -34.51 5.00
N ASN A 175 -1.08 -34.48 4.63
CA ASN A 175 -1.68 -33.35 3.90
C ASN A 175 -1.68 -32.07 4.76
N ALA A 176 -2.03 -32.15 6.05
CA ALA A 176 -2.03 -31.01 6.95
C ALA A 176 -0.60 -30.49 7.21
N GLU A 177 0.39 -31.36 7.34
CA GLU A 177 1.81 -30.97 7.49
C GLU A 177 2.34 -30.29 6.23
N ALA A 178 1.97 -30.77 5.04
CA ALA A 178 2.30 -30.10 3.77
C ALA A 178 1.64 -28.71 3.70
N MET A 179 0.38 -28.60 4.09
CA MET A 179 -0.34 -27.32 4.14
C MET A 179 0.31 -26.34 5.12
N LEU A 180 0.67 -26.78 6.33
CA LEU A 180 1.37 -25.97 7.32
C LEU A 180 2.69 -25.44 6.76
N THR A 181 3.45 -26.30 6.08
CA THR A 181 4.71 -25.91 5.44
C THR A 181 4.50 -24.79 4.42
N GLN A 182 3.45 -24.88 3.58
CA GLN A 182 3.11 -23.83 2.60
C GLN A 182 2.71 -22.52 3.30
N GLN A 183 1.90 -22.61 4.36
CA GLN A 183 1.47 -21.43 5.14
C GLN A 183 2.66 -20.74 5.83
N ILE A 184 3.59 -21.49 6.40
CA ILE A 184 4.82 -20.96 7.00
C ILE A 184 5.71 -20.30 5.93
N ASN A 185 5.85 -20.90 4.75
CA ASN A 185 6.61 -20.31 3.66
C ASN A 185 5.99 -18.99 3.18
N MET A 186 4.66 -18.92 3.09
CA MET A 186 3.96 -17.67 2.75
C MET A 186 4.12 -16.61 3.84
N LEU A 187 4.05 -17.00 5.12
CA LEU A 187 4.31 -16.10 6.23
C LEU A 187 5.74 -15.55 6.17
N LYS A 188 6.75 -16.41 5.94
CA LYS A 188 8.15 -16.00 5.77
C LYS A 188 8.31 -15.00 4.64
N TYR A 189 7.66 -15.24 3.50
CA TYR A 189 7.68 -14.33 2.37
C TYR A 189 7.12 -12.94 2.73
N VAL A 190 5.98 -12.89 3.40
CA VAL A 190 5.34 -11.62 3.76
C VAL A 190 6.15 -10.82 4.78
N ILE A 191 6.81 -11.49 5.74
CA ILE A 191 7.63 -10.82 6.77
C ILE A 191 9.09 -10.65 6.36
N ASP A 192 9.46 -11.02 5.13
CA ASP A 192 10.84 -11.04 4.62
C ASP A 192 11.81 -11.77 5.56
N TYR A 193 11.44 -13.00 5.92
CA TYR A 193 12.24 -13.88 6.80
C TYR A 193 12.95 -14.93 5.96
N PRO A 194 14.24 -15.26 6.26
CA PRO A 194 14.98 -16.24 5.49
C PRO A 194 14.26 -17.60 5.39
N ALA A 195 14.16 -18.13 4.16
CA ALA A 195 13.40 -19.35 3.90
C ALA A 195 13.97 -20.60 4.61
N ASP A 196 15.28 -20.63 4.84
CA ASP A 196 16.03 -21.69 5.49
C ASP A 196 15.90 -21.73 7.03
N LYS A 197 15.47 -20.62 7.64
CA LYS A 197 15.31 -20.55 9.10
C LYS A 197 13.94 -21.04 9.55
N ALA A 198 13.88 -21.81 10.62
CA ALA A 198 12.63 -22.27 11.21
C ALA A 198 11.89 -21.12 11.91
N ILE A 199 10.56 -21.12 11.81
CA ILE A 199 9.67 -20.29 12.63
C ILE A 199 8.93 -21.21 13.59
N ALA A 200 9.03 -20.93 14.90
CA ALA A 200 8.22 -21.59 15.91
C ALA A 200 6.89 -20.84 16.06
N LEU A 201 5.80 -21.56 15.94
CA LEU A 201 4.47 -21.04 16.25
C LEU A 201 4.22 -21.20 17.75
N THR A 202 3.73 -20.15 18.40
CA THR A 202 3.29 -20.25 19.80
C THR A 202 2.02 -21.11 19.85
N PRO A 203 1.93 -22.09 20.74
CA PRO A 203 0.69 -22.85 20.93
C PRO A 203 -0.48 -21.92 21.24
N VAL A 204 -1.66 -22.24 20.73
CA VAL A 204 -2.86 -21.46 21.01
C VAL A 204 -3.37 -21.84 22.40
N ASP A 205 -3.55 -20.85 23.26
CA ASP A 205 -4.31 -21.04 24.50
C ASP A 205 -5.80 -20.86 24.22
N ALA A 206 -6.55 -21.93 24.30
CA ALA A 206 -8.00 -21.93 24.10
C ALA A 206 -8.74 -21.03 25.11
N ALA A 207 -8.12 -20.65 26.22
CA ALA A 207 -8.68 -19.77 27.25
C ALA A 207 -8.39 -18.28 26.98
N SER A 208 -7.45 -17.92 26.12
CA SER A 208 -7.07 -16.55 25.84
C SER A 208 -7.98 -15.90 24.77
N VAL A 209 -9.27 -15.86 25.06
CA VAL A 209 -10.23 -15.06 24.29
C VAL A 209 -10.14 -13.62 24.78
N GLU A 210 -9.24 -12.82 24.20
CA GLU A 210 -9.16 -11.40 24.51
C GLU A 210 -10.53 -10.73 24.20
N ALA A 211 -11.11 -10.12 25.21
CA ALA A 211 -12.30 -9.32 25.03
C ALA A 211 -11.91 -8.06 24.24
N VAL A 212 -12.30 -8.00 22.99
CA VAL A 212 -12.15 -6.77 22.19
C VAL A 212 -13.14 -5.73 22.75
N GLU A 213 -12.61 -4.66 23.35
CA GLU A 213 -13.44 -3.53 23.76
C GLU A 213 -14.00 -2.81 22.55
N LEU A 214 -15.33 -2.64 22.52
CA LEU A 214 -16.06 -1.95 21.44
C LEU A 214 -15.93 -0.43 21.58
N THR A 215 -14.73 0.09 21.42
CA THR A 215 -14.49 1.54 21.37
C THR A 215 -14.60 2.02 19.92
N GLY A 216 -15.72 2.67 19.60
CA GLY A 216 -16.02 3.12 18.24
C GLY A 216 -15.17 4.31 17.78
N LEU A 217 -13.97 4.05 17.27
CA LEU A 217 -13.02 5.07 16.80
C LEU A 217 -12.68 4.96 15.32
N TYR A 218 -13.60 4.54 14.48
CA TYR A 218 -13.38 4.45 13.02
C TYR A 218 -13.14 5.80 12.34
N GLU A 219 -13.51 6.94 12.96
CA GLU A 219 -13.27 8.28 12.39
C GLU A 219 -11.79 8.68 12.32
N SER A 220 -10.93 8.06 13.12
CA SER A 220 -9.48 8.27 13.12
C SER A 220 -8.70 7.29 12.23
N LEU A 221 -9.37 6.41 11.50
CA LEU A 221 -8.70 5.44 10.62
C LEU A 221 -7.89 6.14 9.53
N PRO A 222 -6.65 5.68 9.25
CA PRO A 222 -5.81 6.25 8.18
C PRO A 222 -6.51 6.31 6.83
N GLU A 223 -7.40 5.38 6.55
CA GLU A 223 -8.20 5.32 5.32
C GLU A 223 -9.14 6.52 5.16
N LEU A 224 -9.88 6.89 6.21
CA LEU A 224 -10.75 8.08 6.20
C LEU A 224 -9.94 9.38 6.17
N GLN A 225 -8.87 9.45 6.96
CA GLN A 225 -7.97 10.60 6.95
C GLN A 225 -7.33 10.80 5.57
N LEU A 226 -6.99 9.69 4.87
CA LEU A 226 -6.47 9.74 3.50
C LEU A 226 -7.48 10.37 2.55
N LEU A 227 -8.74 9.90 2.55
CA LEU A 227 -9.80 10.46 1.70
C LEU A 227 -10.11 11.92 2.03
N GLN A 228 -10.12 12.28 3.30
CA GLN A 228 -10.26 13.68 3.72
C GLN A 228 -9.14 14.55 3.15
N LYS A 229 -7.86 14.10 3.25
CA LYS A 229 -6.73 14.84 2.70
C LYS A 229 -6.72 14.89 1.17
N GLN A 230 -7.26 13.89 0.51
CA GLN A 230 -7.48 13.94 -0.95
C GLN A 230 -8.54 14.99 -1.32
N GLY A 231 -9.60 15.13 -0.53
CA GLY A 231 -10.58 16.21 -0.69
C GLY A 231 -9.96 17.60 -0.53
N GLU A 232 -9.20 17.82 0.55
CA GLU A 232 -8.46 19.08 0.78
C GLU A 232 -7.45 19.36 -0.34
N LEU A 233 -6.83 18.33 -0.92
CA LEU A 233 -5.93 18.43 -2.07
C LEU A 233 -6.70 18.94 -3.31
N SER A 234 -7.86 18.39 -3.60
CA SER A 234 -8.72 18.83 -4.72
C SER A 234 -9.16 20.29 -4.56
N GLU A 235 -9.51 20.72 -3.34
CA GLU A 235 -9.81 22.12 -3.04
C GLU A 235 -8.61 23.04 -3.31
N LYS A 236 -7.40 22.64 -2.90
CA LYS A 236 -6.18 23.42 -3.18
C LYS A 236 -5.86 23.46 -4.66
N GLN A 237 -6.09 22.39 -5.41
CA GLN A 237 -5.93 22.35 -6.86
C GLN A 237 -6.92 23.29 -7.55
N GLN A 238 -8.18 23.30 -7.13
CA GLN A 238 -9.18 24.27 -7.61
C GLN A 238 -8.72 25.72 -7.33
N LYS A 239 -8.26 26.00 -6.10
CA LYS A 239 -7.74 27.32 -5.73
C LYS A 239 -6.53 27.72 -6.55
N MET A 240 -5.60 26.79 -6.84
CA MET A 240 -4.45 27.06 -7.70
C MET A 240 -4.86 27.49 -9.11
N ILE A 241 -5.89 26.85 -9.69
CA ILE A 241 -6.43 27.24 -11.00
C ILE A 241 -7.05 28.64 -10.93
N GLN A 242 -7.81 28.97 -9.88
CA GLN A 242 -8.38 30.31 -9.68
C GLN A 242 -7.29 31.38 -9.57
N GLN A 243 -6.20 31.07 -8.88
CA GLN A 243 -5.05 31.96 -8.73
C GLN A 243 -4.29 32.21 -10.04
N GLY A 244 -4.52 31.42 -11.07
CA GLY A 244 -4.03 31.67 -12.43
C GLY A 244 -4.58 32.93 -13.07
N TYR A 245 -5.58 33.60 -12.49
CA TYR A 245 -6.02 34.96 -12.87
C TYR A 245 -5.20 36.08 -12.21
N LEU A 246 -4.44 35.77 -11.16
CA LEU A 246 -3.63 36.79 -10.48
C LEU A 246 -2.39 37.14 -11.30
N PRO A 247 -1.91 38.40 -11.16
CA PRO A 247 -0.66 38.80 -11.79
C PRO A 247 0.53 37.98 -11.30
N SER A 248 1.55 37.86 -12.14
CA SER A 248 2.86 37.31 -11.76
C SER A 248 3.96 38.32 -12.03
N LEU A 249 4.97 38.36 -11.16
CA LEU A 249 6.11 39.25 -11.22
C LEU A 249 7.38 38.41 -11.29
N THR A 250 8.19 38.63 -12.32
CA THR A 250 9.42 37.89 -12.55
C THR A 250 10.58 38.88 -12.72
N LEU A 251 11.66 38.63 -11.99
CA LEU A 251 12.98 39.26 -12.21
C LEU A 251 13.70 38.47 -13.29
N THR A 252 14.18 39.18 -14.32
CA THR A 252 15.05 38.63 -15.35
C THR A 252 16.36 39.36 -15.38
N GLY A 253 17.45 38.68 -15.67
CA GLY A 253 18.76 39.27 -15.87
C GLY A 253 19.48 38.56 -17.01
N ASN A 254 20.25 39.32 -17.75
CA ASN A 254 21.10 38.75 -18.77
C ASN A 254 22.48 39.40 -18.76
N PHE A 255 23.47 38.57 -19.01
CA PHE A 255 24.83 39.00 -19.30
C PHE A 255 25.31 38.17 -20.49
N THR A 256 25.53 38.85 -21.62
CA THR A 256 25.76 38.15 -22.90
C THR A 256 26.95 38.78 -23.63
N TYR A 257 27.83 37.95 -24.14
CA TYR A 257 28.82 38.31 -25.18
C TYR A 257 28.28 37.87 -26.53
N SER A 258 28.20 38.79 -27.50
CA SER A 258 27.72 38.54 -28.86
C SER A 258 28.75 38.97 -29.87
N ALA A 259 28.96 38.17 -30.91
CA ALA A 259 29.83 38.49 -32.03
C ALA A 259 29.07 38.26 -33.34
N PHE A 260 29.33 39.13 -34.29
CA PHE A 260 28.67 39.16 -35.61
C PHE A 260 29.75 39.17 -36.68
N THR A 261 29.59 38.37 -37.72
CA THR A 261 30.50 38.34 -38.86
C THR A 261 29.78 38.01 -40.18
N ASP A 262 30.39 38.39 -41.31
CA ASP A 262 29.89 38.08 -42.64
C ASP A 262 30.45 36.78 -43.21
N LYS A 263 31.53 36.21 -42.61
CA LYS A 263 32.16 34.98 -43.04
C LYS A 263 32.43 34.06 -41.88
N PHE A 264 32.05 32.80 -42.02
CA PHE A 264 32.24 31.77 -41.00
C PHE A 264 33.74 31.61 -40.58
N SER A 265 34.70 31.76 -41.52
CA SER A 265 36.10 31.67 -41.23
C SER A 265 36.63 32.72 -40.24
N ASN A 266 35.96 33.86 -40.10
CA ASN A 266 36.36 34.94 -39.18
C ASN A 266 36.28 34.52 -37.70
N TRP A 267 35.52 33.49 -37.38
CA TRP A 267 35.45 32.94 -36.00
C TRP A 267 36.81 32.36 -35.53
N PHE A 268 37.65 31.93 -36.45
CA PHE A 268 38.90 31.24 -36.18
C PHE A 268 40.13 32.13 -36.39
N HIS A 269 39.93 33.41 -36.71
CA HIS A 269 41.06 34.35 -36.94
C HIS A 269 40.96 35.51 -35.95
N SER A 270 42.11 35.87 -35.37
CA SER A 270 42.25 37.07 -34.56
C SER A 270 42.40 38.30 -35.47
N GLY A 271 41.47 39.24 -35.39
CA GLY A 271 41.53 40.45 -36.21
C GLY A 271 40.31 41.35 -36.07
N PRO A 272 40.28 42.47 -36.75
CA PRO A 272 39.20 43.46 -36.64
C PRO A 272 37.81 42.96 -37.06
N SER A 273 37.73 41.77 -37.70
CA SER A 273 36.50 41.13 -38.12
C SER A 273 35.89 40.19 -37.08
N ASN A 274 36.56 40.01 -35.93
CA ASN A 274 36.11 39.15 -34.86
C ASN A 274 36.03 39.94 -33.54
N HIS A 275 35.00 40.75 -33.41
CA HIS A 275 34.72 41.54 -32.20
C HIS A 275 33.58 40.96 -31.40
N TRP A 276 33.83 40.79 -30.10
CA TRP A 276 32.85 40.38 -29.14
C TRP A 276 32.37 41.58 -28.34
N TYR A 277 31.07 41.78 -28.31
CA TYR A 277 30.43 42.87 -27.60
C TYR A 277 29.66 42.28 -26.38
N ASN A 278 29.86 42.89 -25.22
CA ASN A 278 29.13 42.50 -24.01
C ASN A 278 27.86 43.36 -23.92
N SER A 279 26.82 42.73 -23.39
CA SER A 279 25.60 43.39 -22.97
C SER A 279 25.13 42.82 -21.66
N SER A 280 24.61 43.65 -20.78
CA SER A 280 23.99 43.20 -19.53
C SER A 280 22.73 44.03 -19.26
N GLY A 281 21.76 43.39 -18.64
CA GLY A 281 20.52 44.02 -18.26
C GLY A 281 19.81 43.31 -17.14
N LEU A 282 19.08 44.07 -16.33
CA LEU A 282 18.14 43.60 -15.36
C LEU A 282 16.76 44.11 -15.69
N GLY A 283 15.74 43.29 -15.65
CA GLY A 283 14.39 43.64 -15.93
C GLY A 283 13.40 43.01 -14.96
N ILE A 284 12.30 43.70 -14.72
CA ILE A 284 11.16 43.17 -13.96
C ILE A 284 9.97 43.11 -14.93
N THR A 285 9.40 41.92 -15.08
CA THR A 285 8.24 41.70 -15.92
C THR A 285 7.01 41.40 -15.08
N LEU A 286 5.99 42.27 -15.19
CA LEU A 286 4.65 42.02 -14.65
C LEU A 286 3.79 41.43 -15.75
N ARG A 287 3.26 40.24 -15.53
CA ARG A 287 2.32 39.57 -16.45
C ARG A 287 0.94 39.52 -15.81
N VAL A 288 -0.05 40.16 -16.44
CA VAL A 288 -1.46 40.15 -16.03
C VAL A 288 -2.28 39.43 -17.10
N PRO A 289 -2.87 38.24 -16.80
CA PRO A 289 -3.72 37.56 -17.77
C PRO A 289 -5.08 38.29 -17.90
N VAL A 290 -5.35 38.92 -19.04
CA VAL A 290 -6.57 39.70 -19.28
C VAL A 290 -7.68 38.83 -19.87
N PHE A 291 -7.35 37.97 -20.84
CA PHE A 291 -8.31 37.10 -21.50
C PHE A 291 -7.60 35.82 -21.95
N ASP A 292 -8.23 34.67 -21.70
CA ASP A 292 -7.68 33.31 -21.96
C ASP A 292 -8.66 32.42 -22.75
N GLY A 293 -9.61 33.03 -23.49
CA GLY A 293 -10.60 32.25 -24.22
C GLY A 293 -11.55 31.42 -23.37
N LEU A 294 -11.76 31.79 -22.08
CA LEU A 294 -12.59 31.08 -21.10
C LEU A 294 -12.04 29.71 -20.64
N GLU A 295 -10.78 29.42 -20.96
CA GLU A 295 -10.13 28.17 -20.60
C GLU A 295 -10.11 27.96 -19.08
N LYS A 296 -9.67 28.95 -18.30
CA LYS A 296 -9.63 28.86 -16.83
C LYS A 296 -11.01 28.69 -16.21
N ARG A 297 -12.04 29.36 -16.77
CA ARG A 297 -13.43 29.19 -16.32
C ARG A 297 -13.87 27.74 -16.44
N SER A 298 -13.56 27.07 -17.54
CA SER A 298 -13.88 25.67 -17.77
C SER A 298 -13.07 24.75 -16.84
N LYS A 299 -11.76 25.04 -16.63
CA LYS A 299 -10.91 24.31 -15.67
C LYS A 299 -11.43 24.44 -14.23
N ILE A 300 -11.90 25.63 -13.81
CA ILE A 300 -12.47 25.84 -12.47
C ILE A 300 -13.77 25.02 -12.29
N ARG A 301 -14.65 25.01 -13.32
CA ARG A 301 -15.87 24.21 -13.26
C ARG A 301 -15.57 22.72 -13.13
N LYS A 302 -14.60 22.21 -13.90
CA LYS A 302 -14.13 20.82 -13.80
C LYS A 302 -13.58 20.54 -12.40
N ALA A 303 -12.66 21.37 -11.91
CA ALA A 303 -12.06 21.20 -10.59
C ALA A 303 -13.11 21.28 -9.45
N LYS A 304 -14.20 22.04 -9.61
CA LYS A 304 -15.31 22.05 -8.66
C LYS A 304 -16.01 20.69 -8.58
N LEU A 305 -16.19 20.02 -9.72
CA LEU A 305 -16.74 18.65 -9.74
C LEU A 305 -15.77 17.63 -9.13
N ASP A 306 -14.44 17.83 -9.31
CA ASP A 306 -13.43 16.98 -8.69
C ASP A 306 -13.49 17.08 -7.15
N VAL A 307 -13.72 18.29 -6.60
CA VAL A 307 -13.96 18.51 -5.15
C VAL A 307 -15.24 17.82 -4.69
N GLU A 308 -16.33 17.97 -5.45
CA GLU A 308 -17.60 17.29 -5.15
C GLU A 308 -17.45 15.77 -5.14
N ASN A 309 -16.78 15.20 -6.16
CA ASN A 309 -16.51 13.77 -6.25
C ASN A 309 -15.66 13.27 -5.06
N ALA A 310 -14.65 14.04 -4.64
CA ALA A 310 -13.83 13.68 -3.48
C ALA A 310 -14.66 13.66 -2.19
N ARG A 311 -15.60 14.60 -2.01
CA ARG A 311 -16.54 14.62 -0.89
C ARG A 311 -17.47 13.42 -0.90
N LEU A 312 -18.06 13.11 -2.07
CA LEU A 312 -18.94 11.95 -2.22
C LEU A 312 -18.19 10.63 -1.92
N ALA A 313 -16.92 10.52 -2.34
CA ALA A 313 -16.08 9.37 -2.04
C ALA A 313 -15.81 9.22 -0.53
N TYR A 314 -15.59 10.33 0.18
CA TYR A 314 -15.44 10.32 1.64
C TYR A 314 -16.74 9.88 2.33
N ASP A 315 -17.88 10.45 1.93
CA ASP A 315 -19.20 10.14 2.52
C ASP A 315 -19.58 8.66 2.27
N ASP A 316 -19.28 8.13 1.08
CA ASP A 316 -19.50 6.72 0.74
C ASP A 316 -18.62 5.79 1.58
N ALA A 317 -17.32 6.08 1.67
CA ALA A 317 -16.39 5.31 2.49
C ALA A 317 -16.81 5.32 3.98
N LEU A 318 -17.25 6.46 4.51
CA LEU A 318 -17.73 6.57 5.89
C LEU A 318 -18.96 5.68 6.13
N LYS A 319 -19.94 5.69 5.19
CA LYS A 319 -21.12 4.80 5.25
C LYS A 319 -20.70 3.34 5.17
N GLY A 320 -19.79 3.01 4.25
CA GLY A 320 -19.23 1.66 4.08
C GLY A 320 -18.57 1.14 5.37
N LEU A 321 -17.71 1.97 5.99
CA LEU A 321 -17.04 1.60 7.24
C LEU A 321 -18.01 1.44 8.42
N ARG A 322 -19.06 2.27 8.51
CA ARG A 322 -20.12 2.09 9.51
C ARG A 322 -20.84 0.76 9.34
N THR A 323 -21.18 0.40 8.11
CA THR A 323 -21.80 -0.89 7.79
C THR A 323 -20.86 -2.05 8.11
N GLN A 324 -19.59 -1.95 7.74
CA GLN A 324 -18.58 -2.96 8.06
C GLN A 324 -18.38 -3.14 9.57
N TYR A 325 -18.39 -2.04 10.34
CA TYR A 325 -18.29 -2.10 11.80
C TYR A 325 -19.49 -2.81 12.43
N LEU A 326 -20.73 -2.49 11.99
CA LEU A 326 -21.93 -3.16 12.46
C LEU A 326 -21.93 -4.66 12.14
N ASN A 327 -21.53 -5.02 10.92
CA ASN A 327 -21.41 -6.41 10.49
C ASN A 327 -20.33 -7.14 11.29
N ALA A 328 -19.13 -6.56 11.42
CA ALA A 328 -18.03 -7.14 12.17
C ALA A 328 -18.38 -7.36 13.66
N THR A 329 -19.17 -6.46 14.25
CA THR A 329 -19.67 -6.62 15.63
C THR A 329 -20.63 -7.80 15.74
N ASN A 330 -21.57 -7.94 14.79
CA ASN A 330 -22.48 -9.07 14.74
C ASN A 330 -21.75 -10.41 14.50
N ASP A 331 -20.78 -10.39 13.56
CA ASP A 331 -19.96 -11.55 13.22
C ASP A 331 -19.11 -12.00 14.42
N LEU A 332 -18.54 -11.06 15.19
CA LEU A 332 -17.79 -11.37 16.40
C LEU A 332 -18.68 -12.04 17.45
N MET A 333 -19.87 -11.50 17.72
CA MET A 333 -20.80 -12.09 18.67
C MET A 333 -21.26 -13.48 18.23
N ASN A 334 -21.45 -13.69 16.93
CA ASN A 334 -21.87 -14.95 16.35
C ASN A 334 -20.75 -15.99 16.38
N SER A 335 -19.55 -15.62 15.93
CA SER A 335 -18.37 -16.49 15.92
C SER A 335 -17.97 -16.91 17.34
N ARG A 336 -18.05 -15.99 18.32
CA ARG A 336 -17.82 -16.32 19.73
C ARG A 336 -18.79 -17.36 20.24
N ARG A 337 -20.09 -17.19 19.98
CA ARG A 337 -21.12 -18.17 20.39
C ARG A 337 -20.91 -19.52 19.71
N ASN A 338 -20.58 -19.50 18.42
CA ASN A 338 -20.30 -20.70 17.67
C ASN A 338 -19.06 -21.41 18.23
N PHE A 339 -17.97 -20.70 18.47
CA PHE A 339 -16.74 -21.24 19.08
C PHE A 339 -17.04 -21.93 20.41
N THR A 340 -17.77 -21.27 21.34
CA THR A 340 -18.12 -21.87 22.63
C THR A 340 -18.93 -23.15 22.44
N LYS A 341 -19.93 -23.15 21.57
CA LYS A 341 -20.75 -24.35 21.31
C LYS A 341 -19.96 -25.50 20.68
N GLN A 342 -19.02 -25.18 19.73
CA GLN A 342 -18.20 -26.22 19.11
C GLN A 342 -17.18 -26.79 20.08
N LEU A 343 -16.66 -25.99 21.02
CA LEU A 343 -15.81 -26.48 22.09
C LEU A 343 -16.56 -27.45 23.01
N ASP A 344 -17.81 -27.12 23.39
CA ASP A 344 -18.64 -27.97 24.22
C ASP A 344 -19.01 -29.28 23.48
N ASN A 345 -19.34 -29.18 22.18
CA ASN A 345 -19.61 -30.36 21.32
C ASN A 345 -18.38 -31.26 21.18
N TYR A 346 -17.21 -30.67 21.01
CA TYR A 346 -15.96 -31.44 20.94
C TYR A 346 -15.70 -32.23 22.22
N ARG A 347 -15.82 -31.57 23.38
CA ARG A 347 -15.66 -32.25 24.68
C ARG A 347 -16.65 -33.41 24.89
N LEU A 348 -17.93 -33.15 24.50
CA LEU A 348 -18.94 -34.20 24.59
C LEU A 348 -18.64 -35.37 23.66
N ALA A 349 -18.24 -35.13 22.43
CA ALA A 349 -17.91 -36.16 21.46
C ALA A 349 -16.66 -37.00 21.93
N GLU A 350 -15.68 -36.31 22.53
CA GLU A 350 -14.51 -36.97 23.12
C GLU A 350 -14.90 -37.91 24.31
N GLU A 351 -15.81 -37.46 25.17
CA GLU A 351 -16.34 -38.27 26.27
C GLU A 351 -17.12 -39.48 25.74
N VAL A 352 -18.01 -39.31 24.75
CA VAL A 352 -18.76 -40.42 24.14
C VAL A 352 -17.82 -41.44 23.51
N TYR A 353 -16.82 -40.99 22.72
CA TYR A 353 -15.84 -41.89 22.14
C TYR A 353 -15.06 -42.67 23.22
N ALA A 354 -14.64 -42.01 24.30
CA ALA A 354 -13.91 -42.67 25.38
C ALA A 354 -14.74 -43.79 26.02
N VAL A 355 -16.02 -43.49 26.34
CA VAL A 355 -16.94 -44.49 26.93
C VAL A 355 -17.17 -45.68 25.99
N THR A 356 -17.41 -45.42 24.70
CA THR A 356 -17.67 -46.49 23.71
C THR A 356 -16.38 -47.31 23.45
N SER A 357 -15.22 -46.68 23.43
CA SER A 357 -13.94 -47.36 23.33
C SER A 357 -13.67 -48.30 24.51
N ASP A 358 -13.96 -47.87 25.75
CA ASP A 358 -13.83 -48.71 26.96
C ASP A 358 -14.81 -49.89 26.96
N ARG A 359 -16.08 -49.65 26.55
CA ARG A 359 -17.06 -50.73 26.40
C ARG A 359 -16.64 -51.76 25.34
N TYR A 360 -15.98 -51.32 24.27
CA TYR A 360 -15.42 -52.23 23.27
C TYR A 360 -14.30 -53.11 23.85
N ARG A 361 -13.41 -52.51 24.67
CA ARG A 361 -12.35 -53.27 25.39
C ARG A 361 -12.92 -54.33 26.32
N GLU A 362 -14.10 -54.08 26.89
CA GLU A 362 -14.83 -55.02 27.73
C GLU A 362 -15.67 -56.03 26.92
N GLY A 363 -15.69 -55.92 25.58
CA GLY A 363 -16.46 -56.81 24.70
C GLY A 363 -17.98 -56.50 24.66
N VAL A 364 -18.43 -55.34 25.17
CA VAL A 364 -19.84 -54.94 25.28
C VAL A 364 -20.29 -54.06 24.10
N ALA A 365 -19.40 -53.30 23.50
CA ALA A 365 -19.71 -52.49 22.31
C ALA A 365 -19.15 -53.13 21.03
N SER A 366 -19.74 -52.81 19.87
CA SER A 366 -19.27 -53.25 18.57
C SER A 366 -18.18 -52.32 18.01
N MET A 367 -17.30 -52.86 17.13
CA MET A 367 -16.32 -52.03 16.39
C MET A 367 -17.02 -50.96 15.56
N THR A 368 -18.21 -51.22 15.01
CA THR A 368 -18.95 -50.23 14.22
C THR A 368 -19.36 -49.03 15.05
N GLU A 369 -19.79 -49.22 16.31
CA GLU A 369 -20.10 -48.14 17.24
C GLU A 369 -18.86 -47.27 17.54
N VAL A 370 -17.71 -47.91 17.86
CA VAL A 370 -16.45 -47.18 18.11
C VAL A 370 -16.03 -46.33 16.93
N LEU A 371 -16.07 -46.88 15.70
CA LEU A 371 -15.69 -46.16 14.50
C LEU A 371 -16.67 -45.03 14.12
N GLN A 372 -17.95 -45.19 14.47
CA GLN A 372 -18.96 -44.14 14.27
C GLN A 372 -18.71 -42.97 15.24
N ASP A 373 -18.43 -43.27 16.52
CA ASP A 373 -18.16 -42.23 17.53
C ASP A 373 -16.82 -41.55 17.26
N GLU A 374 -15.80 -42.26 16.73
CA GLU A 374 -14.55 -41.68 16.27
C GLU A 374 -14.77 -40.67 15.14
N MET A 375 -15.59 -41.03 14.14
CA MET A 375 -15.92 -40.10 13.06
C MET A 375 -16.65 -38.84 13.55
N GLN A 376 -17.59 -38.99 14.50
CA GLN A 376 -18.30 -37.86 15.11
C GLN A 376 -17.36 -36.98 15.92
N MET A 377 -16.44 -37.60 16.69
CA MET A 377 -15.42 -36.85 17.43
C MET A 377 -14.47 -36.10 16.48
N SER A 378 -14.00 -36.72 15.40
CA SER A 378 -13.14 -36.10 14.40
C SER A 378 -13.84 -34.93 13.71
N GLU A 379 -15.13 -35.04 13.39
CA GLU A 379 -15.95 -33.96 12.87
C GLU A 379 -16.10 -32.81 13.88
N ALA A 380 -16.39 -33.11 15.14
CA ALA A 380 -16.51 -32.09 16.19
C ALA A 380 -15.18 -31.37 16.44
N GLN A 381 -14.05 -32.07 16.38
CA GLN A 381 -12.70 -31.47 16.44
C GLN A 381 -12.42 -30.52 15.29
N ASN A 382 -12.74 -30.91 14.05
CA ASN A 382 -12.57 -30.05 12.89
C ASN A 382 -13.47 -28.79 12.96
N ASN A 383 -14.71 -28.96 13.42
CA ASN A 383 -15.65 -27.85 13.62
C ASN A 383 -15.16 -26.89 14.71
N TYR A 384 -14.60 -27.40 15.81
CA TYR A 384 -13.98 -26.60 16.86
C TYR A 384 -12.79 -25.77 16.33
N VAL A 385 -11.82 -26.40 15.64
CA VAL A 385 -10.65 -25.71 15.09
C VAL A 385 -11.07 -24.61 14.11
N THR A 386 -12.05 -24.91 13.23
CA THR A 386 -12.58 -23.96 12.26
C THR A 386 -13.29 -22.79 12.96
N ALA A 387 -14.10 -23.06 13.98
CA ALA A 387 -14.81 -22.03 14.74
C ALA A 387 -13.83 -21.14 15.53
N HIS A 388 -12.78 -21.74 16.10
CA HIS A 388 -11.72 -21.01 16.81
C HIS A 388 -10.97 -20.04 15.88
N TYR A 389 -10.53 -20.51 14.72
CA TYR A 389 -9.92 -19.66 13.69
C TYR A 389 -10.86 -18.53 13.26
N SER A 390 -12.12 -18.84 12.94
CA SER A 390 -13.13 -17.86 12.52
C SER A 390 -13.33 -16.77 13.57
N TYR A 391 -13.42 -17.13 14.84
CA TYR A 391 -13.53 -16.20 15.95
C TYR A 391 -12.34 -15.22 16.01
N ARG A 392 -11.11 -15.73 15.89
CA ARG A 392 -9.89 -14.88 15.92
C ARG A 392 -9.81 -13.94 14.73
N VAL A 393 -10.22 -14.38 13.54
CA VAL A 393 -10.25 -13.53 12.34
C VAL A 393 -11.32 -12.43 12.44
N THR A 394 -12.49 -12.73 13.00
CA THR A 394 -13.52 -11.70 13.23
C THR A 394 -13.11 -10.69 14.30
N ALA A 395 -12.44 -11.14 15.37
CA ALA A 395 -11.84 -10.26 16.38
C ALA A 395 -10.79 -9.32 15.76
N LEU A 396 -9.90 -9.86 14.92
CA LEU A 396 -8.90 -9.09 14.19
C LEU A 396 -9.54 -8.03 13.27
N SER A 397 -10.61 -8.38 12.57
CA SER A 397 -11.35 -7.46 11.71
C SER A 397 -11.91 -6.28 12.50
N LEU A 398 -12.43 -6.54 13.69
CA LEU A 398 -12.92 -5.49 14.58
C LEU A 398 -11.79 -4.61 15.13
N LEU A 399 -10.65 -5.20 15.54
CA LEU A 399 -9.45 -4.45 15.95
C LEU A 399 -8.96 -3.50 14.85
N LYS A 400 -9.02 -3.94 13.59
CA LYS A 400 -8.72 -3.08 12.43
C LYS A 400 -9.67 -1.90 12.34
N LEU A 401 -10.98 -2.13 12.44
CA LEU A 401 -12.02 -1.11 12.30
C LEU A 401 -12.09 -0.14 13.49
N THR A 402 -11.60 -0.55 14.66
CA THR A 402 -11.49 0.30 15.87
C THR A 402 -10.12 0.97 16.04
N GLY A 403 -9.17 0.70 15.12
CA GLY A 403 -7.83 1.29 15.19
C GLY A 403 -6.94 0.72 16.30
N GLN A 404 -7.25 -0.48 16.82
CA GLN A 404 -6.56 -1.11 17.95
C GLN A 404 -5.54 -2.18 17.52
N LEU A 405 -5.11 -2.20 16.26
CA LEU A 405 -4.16 -3.19 15.75
C LEU A 405 -2.80 -3.18 16.45
N ASP A 406 -2.40 -2.04 17.03
CA ASP A 406 -1.12 -1.93 17.77
C ASP A 406 -1.09 -2.78 19.05
N SER A 407 -2.25 -3.22 19.57
CA SER A 407 -2.33 -4.17 20.69
C SER A 407 -1.69 -5.51 20.36
N LEU A 408 -1.69 -5.91 19.07
CA LEU A 408 -1.09 -7.16 18.58
C LEU A 408 0.44 -7.11 18.49
N LEU A 409 1.05 -5.95 18.67
CA LEU A 409 2.51 -5.76 18.56
C LEU A 409 3.22 -5.79 19.91
N LYS A 410 2.48 -5.93 20.98
CA LYS A 410 2.97 -6.04 22.36
C LYS A 410 3.19 -7.52 22.72
#